data_bad4d57198e41440055600ce0f4641f9
#
_entry.id   bad4d57198e41440055600ce0f4641f9
#
_cell.length_a   1.000
_cell.length_b   1.000
_cell.length_c   1.000
_cell.angle_alpha   90.00
_cell.angle_beta   90.00
_cell.angle_gamma   90.00
#
_symmetry.space_group_name_H-M   'P 1'
#
loop_
_entity.id
_entity.type
_entity.pdbx_description
1 polymer ?
#
loop_
_entity_poly.entity_id
_entity_poly.type
_entity_poly.pdbx_seq_one_letter_code
_entity_poly.pdbx_strand_id
1 'polypeptide(L)'
;LFGGQFVKLCVNGGSSFDHKQMMELAFSTHDVRRVLYGIDLDALTYFYKTPNHETPNYLYDDDLLNDVAYWFNAGVLAKYIPQCLMTLGQSDPDQVDTMYMWSDLFTYGKDAVLPGYTFSTRRVEQRDAGEKPTLSYQFQMNVQHNFLPYIEQHPDTQFMFFFPPYSLLSWYQAYENGTLELDLHQKQALIEVLLAYDNVQ
;
A
#
# COMPACT_ATOMS: atom_id res chain seq x y z
N LEU A 1 14.06 3.84 -16.94
CA LEU A 1 12.70 3.31 -16.80
C LEU A 1 11.67 4.44 -16.66
N PHE A 2 11.97 5.54 -15.99
CA PHE A 2 11.04 6.62 -15.64
C PHE A 2 11.45 7.95 -16.27
N GLY A 3 11.57 7.99 -17.60
CA GLY A 3 11.96 9.19 -18.36
C GLY A 3 10.88 10.30 -18.41
N GLY A 4 9.99 10.38 -17.44
CA GLY A 4 8.89 11.34 -17.33
C GLY A 4 8.70 11.84 -15.92
N GLN A 5 7.67 12.64 -15.70
CA GLN A 5 7.26 13.05 -14.35
C GLN A 5 6.74 11.82 -13.58
N PHE A 6 7.21 11.67 -12.37
CA PHE A 6 6.84 10.59 -11.45
C PHE A 6 6.28 11.19 -10.17
N VAL A 7 5.11 10.70 -9.77
CA VAL A 7 4.48 11.09 -8.49
C VAL A 7 4.39 9.84 -7.63
N LYS A 8 4.87 9.96 -6.39
CA LYS A 8 4.77 8.89 -5.39
C LYS A 8 3.57 9.18 -4.50
N LEU A 9 2.58 8.30 -4.54
CA LEU A 9 1.42 8.33 -3.66
C LEU A 9 1.52 7.16 -2.69
N CYS A 10 1.63 7.45 -1.40
CA CYS A 10 1.78 6.43 -0.37
C CYS A 10 0.88 6.75 0.82
N VAL A 11 0.18 5.71 1.29
CA VAL A 11 -0.57 5.73 2.54
C VAL A 11 0.02 4.67 3.46
N ASN A 12 0.58 5.08 4.60
CA ASN A 12 1.17 4.15 5.55
C ASN A 12 0.10 3.26 6.18
N GLY A 13 0.22 1.94 5.99
CA GLY A 13 -0.79 0.99 6.47
C GLY A 13 -2.15 1.14 5.77
N GLY A 14 -2.18 1.71 4.56
CA GLY A 14 -3.40 1.89 3.79
C GLY A 14 -4.04 0.58 3.36
N SER A 15 -5.37 0.55 3.36
CA SER A 15 -6.16 -0.50 2.73
C SER A 15 -6.17 -0.35 1.20
N SER A 16 -6.68 -1.34 0.50
CA SER A 16 -6.90 -1.23 -0.94
C SER A 16 -7.89 -0.11 -1.31
N PHE A 17 -8.81 0.23 -0.39
CA PHE A 17 -9.72 1.36 -0.57
C PHE A 17 -8.99 2.71 -0.46
N ASP A 18 -8.05 2.86 0.48
CA ASP A 18 -7.21 4.06 0.55
C ASP A 18 -6.38 4.23 -0.73
N HIS A 19 -5.84 3.13 -1.26
CA HIS A 19 -5.10 3.16 -2.53
C HIS A 19 -6.02 3.49 -3.72
N LYS A 20 -7.26 3.03 -3.70
CA LYS A 20 -8.28 3.43 -4.69
C LYS A 20 -8.45 4.94 -4.71
N GLN A 21 -8.62 5.59 -3.56
CA GLN A 21 -8.76 7.05 -3.48
C GLN A 21 -7.55 7.78 -4.07
N MET A 22 -6.34 7.24 -3.88
CA MET A 22 -5.13 7.79 -4.50
C MET A 22 -5.15 7.63 -6.03
N MET A 23 -5.63 6.50 -6.54
CA MET A 23 -5.81 6.32 -7.99
C MET A 23 -6.87 7.26 -8.55
N GLU A 24 -8.01 7.41 -7.87
CA GLU A 24 -9.06 8.38 -8.25
C GLU A 24 -8.49 9.79 -8.40
N LEU A 25 -7.72 10.24 -7.42
CA LEU A 25 -7.07 11.55 -7.47
C LEU A 25 -6.10 11.65 -8.65
N ALA A 26 -5.24 10.65 -8.84
CA ALA A 26 -4.26 10.67 -9.92
C ALA A 26 -4.93 10.72 -11.30
N PHE A 27 -5.91 9.89 -11.53
CA PHE A 27 -6.61 9.81 -12.83
C PHE A 27 -7.56 10.99 -13.09
N SER A 28 -8.09 11.63 -12.06
CA SER A 28 -8.95 12.82 -12.23
C SER A 28 -8.14 14.08 -12.57
N THR A 29 -6.87 14.12 -12.22
CA THR A 29 -6.04 15.32 -12.34
C THR A 29 -4.96 15.23 -13.41
N HIS A 30 -4.59 14.01 -13.87
CA HIS A 30 -3.46 13.78 -14.74
C HIS A 30 -3.74 12.73 -15.81
N ASP A 31 -3.04 12.84 -16.95
CA ASP A 31 -2.94 11.77 -17.96
C ASP A 31 -1.92 10.73 -17.48
N VAL A 32 -2.40 9.72 -16.76
CA VAL A 32 -1.57 8.68 -16.15
C VAL A 32 -1.28 7.60 -17.18
N ARG A 33 -0.03 7.49 -17.63
CA ARG A 33 0.39 6.48 -18.62
C ARG A 33 0.91 5.20 -18.02
N ARG A 34 1.41 5.26 -16.78
CA ARG A 34 1.96 4.09 -16.07
C ARG A 34 1.63 4.17 -14.59
N VAL A 35 1.19 3.06 -14.06
CA VAL A 35 1.00 2.85 -12.62
C VAL A 35 1.96 1.76 -12.18
N LEU A 36 2.83 2.04 -11.22
CA LEU A 36 3.62 1.03 -10.53
C LEU A 36 3.02 0.81 -9.15
N TYR A 37 2.46 -0.36 -8.93
CA TYR A 37 1.69 -0.65 -7.73
C TYR A 37 2.28 -1.84 -6.95
N GLY A 38 2.71 -1.57 -5.71
CA GLY A 38 3.12 -2.63 -4.77
C GLY A 38 1.91 -3.23 -4.07
N ILE A 39 1.66 -4.51 -4.30
CA ILE A 39 0.54 -5.21 -3.68
C ILE A 39 0.99 -5.80 -2.34
N ASP A 40 0.50 -5.21 -1.26
CA ASP A 40 0.57 -5.80 0.06
C ASP A 40 -0.68 -6.65 0.29
N LEU A 41 -0.51 -7.94 0.61
CA LEU A 41 -1.65 -8.82 0.89
C LEU A 41 -2.47 -8.33 2.09
N ASP A 42 -1.81 -7.74 3.09
CA ASP A 42 -2.50 -7.21 4.25
C ASP A 42 -3.49 -6.10 3.88
N ALA A 43 -3.17 -5.27 2.87
CA ALA A 43 -4.08 -4.24 2.37
C ALA A 43 -5.39 -4.80 1.79
N LEU A 44 -5.37 -6.06 1.33
CA LEU A 44 -6.54 -6.77 0.80
C LEU A 44 -7.39 -7.46 1.87
N THR A 45 -6.92 -7.51 3.12
CA THR A 45 -7.67 -8.10 4.23
C THR A 45 -8.72 -7.15 4.80
N TYR A 46 -8.57 -5.85 4.58
CA TYR A 46 -9.52 -4.83 5.05
C TYR A 46 -10.83 -4.85 4.27
N PHE A 47 -11.84 -4.23 4.86
CA PHE A 47 -13.14 -4.12 4.18
C PHE A 47 -13.04 -3.21 2.96
N TYR A 48 -13.51 -3.69 1.81
CA TYR A 48 -13.30 -3.07 0.50
C TYR A 48 -14.00 -1.73 0.27
N LYS A 49 -14.89 -1.31 1.16
CA LYS A 49 -15.68 -0.07 1.04
C LYS A 49 -15.28 1.02 2.03
N THR A 50 -14.37 0.74 2.94
CA THR A 50 -14.01 1.70 3.97
C THR A 50 -12.51 1.91 4.01
N PRO A 51 -12.06 3.17 4.13
CA PRO A 51 -10.64 3.45 4.32
C PRO A 51 -10.18 2.90 5.67
N ASN A 52 -8.91 2.53 5.75
CA ASN A 52 -8.26 2.19 7.01
C ASN A 52 -7.90 3.45 7.82
N HIS A 53 -7.79 4.58 7.13
CA HIS A 53 -7.52 5.88 7.72
C HIS A 53 -8.65 6.85 7.40
N GLU A 54 -9.01 7.70 8.35
CA GLU A 54 -9.91 8.81 8.09
C GLU A 54 -9.24 9.76 7.11
N THR A 55 -9.75 9.79 5.89
CA THR A 55 -9.27 10.70 4.86
C THR A 55 -10.04 12.01 4.99
N PRO A 56 -9.37 13.14 5.15
CA PRO A 56 -10.04 14.43 5.15
C PRO A 56 -10.50 14.78 3.74
N ASN A 57 -11.65 14.24 3.33
CA ASN A 57 -12.18 14.36 1.97
C ASN A 57 -12.32 15.81 1.52
N TYR A 58 -12.50 16.72 2.46
CA TYR A 58 -12.57 18.16 2.19
C TYR A 58 -11.26 18.77 1.66
N LEU A 59 -10.11 18.06 1.78
CA LEU A 59 -8.84 18.50 1.17
C LEU A 59 -8.69 18.06 -0.29
N TYR A 60 -9.62 17.28 -0.80
CA TYR A 60 -9.56 16.67 -2.14
C TYR A 60 -10.76 17.05 -3.02
N ASP A 61 -11.50 18.07 -2.61
CA ASP A 61 -12.57 18.69 -3.42
C ASP A 61 -12.13 20.06 -3.94
N ASP A 62 -13.00 20.76 -4.69
CA ASP A 62 -12.70 22.07 -5.26
C ASP A 62 -13.10 23.24 -4.33
N ASP A 63 -13.56 22.97 -3.10
CA ASP A 63 -14.00 24.00 -2.15
C ASP A 63 -12.86 24.36 -1.17
N LEU A 64 -12.07 25.35 -1.54
CA LEU A 64 -10.98 25.87 -0.70
C LEU A 64 -11.43 26.43 0.66
N LEU A 65 -12.73 26.72 0.83
CA LEU A 65 -13.22 27.30 2.08
C LEU A 65 -13.36 26.25 3.18
N ASN A 66 -13.60 25.01 2.83
CA ASN A 66 -13.69 23.91 3.81
C ASN A 66 -12.31 23.44 4.28
N ASP A 67 -11.23 23.73 3.53
CA ASP A 67 -9.84 23.45 3.91
C ASP A 67 -9.43 24.14 5.23
N VAL A 68 -10.14 25.19 5.62
CA VAL A 68 -9.96 25.87 6.91
C VAL A 68 -10.06 24.88 8.09
N ALA A 69 -10.86 23.82 7.97
CA ALA A 69 -10.95 22.78 8.98
C ALA A 69 -9.61 22.06 9.22
N TYR A 70 -8.76 21.93 8.21
CA TYR A 70 -7.41 21.37 8.36
C TYR A 70 -6.50 22.29 9.18
N TRP A 71 -6.49 23.59 8.88
CA TRP A 71 -5.65 24.58 9.57
C TRP A 71 -5.97 24.69 11.05
N PHE A 72 -7.25 24.53 11.43
CA PHE A 72 -7.72 24.57 12.80
C PHE A 72 -7.80 23.20 13.48
N ASN A 73 -7.28 22.15 12.85
CA ASN A 73 -7.15 20.84 13.48
C ASN A 73 -6.15 20.91 14.63
N ALA A 74 -6.54 20.38 15.80
CA ALA A 74 -5.71 20.39 17.02
C ALA A 74 -4.34 19.72 16.80
N GLY A 75 -4.27 18.65 16.01
CA GLY A 75 -3.01 17.97 15.67
C GLY A 75 -2.10 18.86 14.82
N VAL A 76 -2.65 19.58 13.86
CA VAL A 76 -1.89 20.52 13.01
C VAL A 76 -1.34 21.67 13.84
N LEU A 77 -2.20 22.31 14.63
CA LEU A 77 -1.83 23.48 15.44
C LEU A 77 -0.85 23.13 16.57
N ALA A 78 -1.10 22.03 17.29
CA ALA A 78 -0.32 21.70 18.49
C ALA A 78 0.95 20.90 18.22
N LYS A 79 1.01 20.15 17.12
CA LYS A 79 2.12 19.25 16.80
C LYS A 79 2.89 19.66 15.56
N TYR A 80 2.21 19.78 14.41
CA TYR A 80 2.91 19.95 13.14
C TYR A 80 3.43 21.37 12.94
N ILE A 81 2.65 22.42 13.23
CA ILE A 81 3.11 23.80 13.08
C ILE A 81 4.33 24.10 13.97
N PRO A 82 4.33 23.79 15.30
CA PRO A 82 5.50 23.97 16.13
C PRO A 82 6.73 23.21 15.63
N GLN A 83 6.53 21.96 15.18
CA GLN A 83 7.62 21.16 14.63
C GLN A 83 8.20 21.79 13.35
N CYS A 84 7.36 22.24 12.43
CA CYS A 84 7.81 22.96 11.22
C CYS A 84 8.56 24.24 11.57
N LEU A 85 8.09 25.03 12.56
CA LEU A 85 8.77 26.24 12.99
C LEU A 85 10.14 25.97 13.60
N MET A 86 10.29 24.86 14.35
CA MET A 86 11.58 24.46 14.93
C MET A 86 12.58 23.99 13.86
N THR A 87 12.09 23.44 12.76
CA THR A 87 12.93 22.95 11.65
C THR A 87 13.10 23.95 10.53
N LEU A 88 12.47 25.15 10.61
CA LEU A 88 12.65 26.22 9.65
C LEU A 88 14.12 26.61 9.56
N GLY A 89 14.70 26.43 8.38
CA GLY A 89 16.13 26.70 8.11
C GLY A 89 17.05 25.50 8.30
N GLN A 90 16.53 24.34 8.76
CA GLN A 90 17.28 23.08 8.85
C GLN A 90 16.89 22.07 7.77
N SER A 91 15.77 22.30 7.09
CA SER A 91 15.24 21.39 6.10
C SER A 91 15.90 21.61 4.74
N ASP A 92 16.48 20.54 4.21
CA ASP A 92 16.85 20.41 2.82
C ASP A 92 15.55 20.36 1.98
N PRO A 93 15.38 21.23 0.97
CA PRO A 93 14.22 21.16 0.07
C PRO A 93 14.07 19.79 -0.62
N ASP A 94 15.15 19.01 -0.73
CA ASP A 94 15.13 17.66 -1.30
C ASP A 94 14.59 16.59 -0.31
N GLN A 95 14.27 16.94 0.93
CA GLN A 95 13.71 16.00 1.91
C GLN A 95 12.32 15.47 1.55
N VAL A 96 11.58 16.13 0.65
CA VAL A 96 10.29 15.63 0.16
C VAL A 96 10.48 14.29 -0.56
N ASP A 97 11.58 14.12 -1.31
CA ASP A 97 11.89 12.88 -2.01
C ASP A 97 12.30 11.75 -1.05
N THR A 98 12.77 12.10 0.15
CA THR A 98 13.12 11.13 1.20
C THR A 98 11.99 10.87 2.19
N MET A 99 10.87 11.59 2.08
CA MET A 99 9.67 11.32 2.88
C MET A 99 9.23 9.88 2.62
N TYR A 100 9.03 9.10 3.68
CA TYR A 100 8.81 7.65 3.63
C TYR A 100 10.05 6.79 3.31
N MET A 101 11.25 7.34 3.37
CA MET A 101 12.48 6.54 3.41
C MET A 101 12.83 6.25 4.87
N TRP A 102 12.50 5.05 5.33
CA TRP A 102 12.75 4.64 6.72
C TRP A 102 14.07 3.88 6.89
N SER A 103 14.88 3.80 5.83
CA SER A 103 16.14 3.06 5.83
C SER A 103 17.07 3.48 6.97
N ASP A 104 17.10 4.77 7.30
CA ASP A 104 17.98 5.32 8.31
C ASP A 104 17.47 5.15 9.75
N LEU A 105 16.19 4.78 9.90
CA LEU A 105 15.56 4.55 11.20
C LEU A 105 15.73 3.11 11.71
N PHE A 106 16.11 2.20 10.83
CA PHE A 106 16.19 0.77 11.16
C PHE A 106 17.54 0.19 10.77
N THR A 107 18.08 -0.66 11.61
CA THR A 107 19.24 -1.48 11.30
C THR A 107 18.76 -2.81 10.74
N TYR A 108 19.19 -3.09 9.51
CA TYR A 108 18.84 -4.32 8.81
C TYR A 108 19.95 -5.35 8.91
N GLY A 109 19.60 -6.60 8.75
CA GLY A 109 20.53 -7.71 8.67
C GLY A 109 20.33 -8.75 9.77
N LYS A 110 20.97 -9.89 9.57
CA LYS A 110 20.82 -11.06 10.43
C LYS A 110 21.13 -10.75 11.89
N ASP A 111 22.22 -10.06 12.13
CA ASP A 111 22.75 -9.82 13.49
C ASP A 111 21.90 -8.78 14.26
N ALA A 112 21.19 -7.92 13.53
CA ALA A 112 20.27 -6.94 14.12
C ALA A 112 18.90 -7.56 14.45
N VAL A 113 18.41 -8.46 13.61
CA VAL A 113 17.04 -8.97 13.67
C VAL A 113 16.90 -10.25 14.47
N LEU A 114 17.83 -11.23 14.30
CA LEU A 114 17.73 -12.53 14.95
C LEU A 114 17.76 -12.51 16.48
N PRO A 115 18.52 -11.63 17.17
CA PRO A 115 18.52 -11.60 18.64
C PRO A 115 17.17 -11.29 19.25
N GLY A 116 16.31 -10.56 18.54
CA GLY A 116 14.95 -10.24 18.99
C GLY A 116 13.88 -11.25 18.54
N TYR A 117 14.27 -12.29 17.78
CA TYR A 117 13.32 -13.24 17.20
C TYR A 117 13.35 -14.58 17.94
N THR A 118 12.19 -15.06 18.37
CA THR A 118 12.04 -16.37 19.02
C THR A 118 11.43 -17.35 18.04
N PHE A 119 12.23 -18.33 17.62
CA PHE A 119 11.76 -19.40 16.76
C PHE A 119 10.90 -20.40 17.51
N SER A 120 9.72 -20.71 16.97
CA SER A 120 8.91 -21.80 17.48
C SER A 120 9.53 -23.16 17.13
N THR A 121 9.53 -24.07 18.10
CA THR A 121 9.91 -25.48 17.86
C THR A 121 8.68 -26.33 17.52
N ARG A 122 7.49 -25.75 17.56
CA ARG A 122 6.24 -26.45 17.30
C ARG A 122 6.04 -26.60 15.79
N ARG A 123 5.79 -27.82 15.33
CA ARG A 123 5.29 -28.03 13.97
C ARG A 123 3.86 -27.54 13.90
N VAL A 124 3.59 -26.63 12.99
CA VAL A 124 2.25 -26.08 12.75
C VAL A 124 1.67 -26.71 11.51
N GLU A 125 0.44 -27.19 11.62
CA GLU A 125 -0.33 -27.67 10.49
C GLU A 125 -0.76 -26.47 9.65
N GLN A 126 -0.43 -26.52 8.35
CA GLN A 126 -0.81 -25.46 7.43
C GLN A 126 -2.33 -25.56 7.15
N ARG A 127 -2.96 -24.39 7.00
CA ARG A 127 -4.35 -24.32 6.59
C ARG A 127 -4.48 -24.85 5.16
N ASP A 128 -5.50 -25.64 4.93
CA ASP A 128 -5.81 -26.14 3.59
C ASP A 128 -6.12 -24.96 2.66
N ALA A 129 -5.29 -24.78 1.65
CA ALA A 129 -5.45 -23.75 0.63
C ALA A 129 -6.32 -24.21 -0.55
N GLY A 130 -6.72 -25.49 -0.55
CA GLY A 130 -7.47 -26.11 -1.66
C GLY A 130 -6.56 -26.52 -2.83
N GLU A 131 -7.11 -27.28 -3.76
CA GLU A 131 -6.37 -27.79 -4.93
C GLU A 131 -6.04 -26.71 -5.96
N LYS A 132 -6.87 -25.66 -6.04
CA LYS A 132 -6.71 -24.57 -7.01
C LYS A 132 -6.53 -23.24 -6.31
N PRO A 133 -5.60 -22.41 -6.81
CA PRO A 133 -5.47 -21.04 -6.34
C PRO A 133 -6.81 -20.30 -6.47
N THR A 134 -7.32 -19.81 -5.36
CA THR A 134 -8.59 -19.10 -5.31
C THR A 134 -8.48 -17.92 -4.37
N LEU A 135 -9.01 -16.77 -4.79
CA LEU A 135 -9.07 -15.61 -3.91
C LEU A 135 -10.12 -15.84 -2.82
N SER A 136 -9.77 -15.51 -1.59
CA SER A 136 -10.74 -15.39 -0.51
C SER A 136 -11.80 -14.33 -0.86
N TYR A 137 -12.98 -14.44 -0.28
CA TYR A 137 -14.06 -13.47 -0.53
C TYR A 137 -13.61 -12.02 -0.36
N GLN A 138 -12.87 -11.73 0.71
CA GLN A 138 -12.40 -10.38 0.99
C GLN A 138 -11.41 -9.88 -0.08
N PHE A 139 -10.46 -10.72 -0.50
CA PHE A 139 -9.53 -10.38 -1.56
C PHE A 139 -10.25 -10.16 -2.89
N GLN A 140 -11.19 -11.06 -3.23
CA GLN A 140 -11.98 -10.93 -4.45
C GLN A 140 -12.74 -9.60 -4.49
N MET A 141 -13.41 -9.22 -3.39
CA MET A 141 -14.14 -7.97 -3.31
C MET A 141 -13.21 -6.75 -3.43
N ASN A 142 -12.04 -6.78 -2.81
CA ASN A 142 -11.05 -5.70 -2.94
C ASN A 142 -10.53 -5.58 -4.38
N VAL A 143 -10.22 -6.68 -5.02
CA VAL A 143 -9.76 -6.69 -6.42
C VAL A 143 -10.85 -6.15 -7.35
N GLN A 144 -12.08 -6.65 -7.25
CA GLN A 144 -13.20 -6.26 -8.10
C GLN A 144 -13.63 -4.81 -7.95
N HIS A 145 -13.51 -4.23 -6.76
CA HIS A 145 -14.01 -2.88 -6.50
C HIS A 145 -12.91 -1.81 -6.47
N ASN A 146 -11.68 -2.19 -6.16
CA ASN A 146 -10.61 -1.23 -5.91
C ASN A 146 -9.48 -1.27 -6.95
N PHE A 147 -9.40 -2.31 -7.79
CA PHE A 147 -8.37 -2.42 -8.85
C PHE A 147 -8.95 -2.53 -10.25
N LEU A 148 -9.79 -3.54 -10.50
CA LEU A 148 -10.27 -3.84 -11.85
C LEU A 148 -10.96 -2.66 -12.55
N PRO A 149 -11.78 -1.83 -11.88
CA PRO A 149 -12.41 -0.69 -12.54
C PRO A 149 -11.42 0.28 -13.17
N TYR A 150 -10.24 0.49 -12.55
CA TYR A 150 -9.21 1.37 -13.12
C TYR A 150 -8.49 0.74 -14.30
N ILE A 151 -8.20 -0.55 -14.23
CA ILE A 151 -7.57 -1.31 -15.32
C ILE A 151 -8.48 -1.28 -16.55
N GLU A 152 -9.77 -1.50 -16.36
CA GLU A 152 -10.78 -1.56 -17.42
C GLU A 152 -11.10 -0.17 -18.02
N GLN A 153 -11.17 0.86 -17.19
CA GLN A 153 -11.47 2.23 -17.66
C GLN A 153 -10.29 2.94 -18.32
N HIS A 154 -9.07 2.46 -18.07
CA HIS A 154 -7.84 3.07 -18.59
C HIS A 154 -7.00 2.08 -19.40
N PRO A 155 -7.51 1.61 -20.58
CA PRO A 155 -6.83 0.60 -21.39
C PRO A 155 -5.48 1.08 -21.95
N ASP A 156 -5.29 2.39 -22.08
CA ASP A 156 -4.05 3.01 -22.55
C ASP A 156 -3.01 3.22 -21.43
N THR A 157 -3.39 2.98 -20.18
CA THR A 157 -2.50 3.03 -19.02
C THR A 157 -1.89 1.65 -18.80
N GLN A 158 -0.57 1.59 -18.65
CA GLN A 158 0.15 0.38 -18.30
C GLN A 158 0.18 0.22 -16.78
N PHE A 159 -0.41 -0.85 -16.27
CA PHE A 159 -0.36 -1.21 -14.86
C PHE A 159 0.71 -2.26 -14.62
N MET A 160 1.68 -1.93 -13.77
CA MET A 160 2.78 -2.80 -13.35
C MET A 160 2.60 -3.14 -11.87
N PHE A 161 2.19 -4.36 -11.59
CA PHE A 161 2.01 -4.84 -10.23
C PHE A 161 3.23 -5.63 -9.76
N PHE A 162 3.61 -5.43 -8.51
CA PHE A 162 4.66 -6.23 -7.89
C PHE A 162 4.33 -6.53 -6.43
N PHE A 163 4.81 -7.65 -5.94
CA PHE A 163 4.78 -7.93 -4.51
C PHE A 163 6.06 -7.40 -3.86
N PRO A 164 5.94 -6.58 -2.80
CA PRO A 164 7.11 -6.14 -2.07
C PRO A 164 7.95 -7.33 -1.57
N PRO A 165 9.29 -7.20 -1.55
CA PRO A 165 10.16 -8.25 -1.05
C PRO A 165 10.08 -8.34 0.47
N TYR A 166 9.29 -9.27 0.98
CA TYR A 166 9.24 -9.55 2.41
C TYR A 166 10.49 -10.29 2.89
N SER A 167 10.84 -10.06 4.15
CA SER A 167 11.94 -10.79 4.79
C SER A 167 11.63 -12.28 4.91
N LEU A 168 12.67 -13.10 4.98
CA LEU A 168 12.49 -14.53 5.25
C LEU A 168 11.74 -14.79 6.57
N LEU A 169 11.90 -13.91 7.56
CA LEU A 169 11.21 -14.03 8.84
C LEU A 169 9.70 -13.78 8.70
N SER A 170 9.26 -12.91 7.79
CA SER A 170 7.83 -12.72 7.51
C SER A 170 7.20 -14.00 6.93
N TRP A 171 7.90 -14.66 6.02
CA TRP A 171 7.47 -15.96 5.48
C TRP A 171 7.48 -17.07 6.53
N TYR A 172 8.49 -17.07 7.41
CA TYR A 172 8.56 -18.00 8.51
C TYR A 172 7.41 -17.75 9.51
N GLN A 173 7.05 -16.51 9.78
CA GLN A 173 5.90 -16.16 10.62
C GLN A 173 4.58 -16.63 10.00
N ALA A 174 4.40 -16.49 8.69
CA ALA A 174 3.25 -17.06 7.99
C ALA A 174 3.19 -18.59 8.14
N TYR A 175 4.35 -19.27 8.06
CA TYR A 175 4.44 -20.70 8.34
C TYR A 175 4.05 -21.04 9.78
N GLU A 176 4.56 -20.31 10.78
CA GLU A 176 4.22 -20.49 12.19
C GLU A 176 2.73 -20.25 12.48
N ASN A 177 2.10 -19.36 11.73
CA ASN A 177 0.66 -19.08 11.81
C ASN A 177 -0.19 -20.10 11.01
N GLY A 178 0.44 -21.00 10.27
CA GLY A 178 -0.23 -21.97 9.42
C GLY A 178 -0.90 -21.37 8.18
N THR A 179 -0.46 -20.19 7.72
CA THR A 179 -1.08 -19.47 6.59
C THR A 179 -0.23 -19.44 5.33
N LEU A 180 1.01 -19.96 5.37
CA LEU A 180 1.96 -19.83 4.27
C LEU A 180 1.41 -20.33 2.94
N GLU A 181 0.82 -21.53 2.91
CA GLU A 181 0.26 -22.10 1.68
C GLU A 181 -0.92 -21.29 1.17
N LEU A 182 -1.77 -20.83 2.08
CA LEU A 182 -2.91 -19.96 1.73
C LEU A 182 -2.42 -18.63 1.12
N ASP A 183 -1.43 -18.00 1.72
CA ASP A 183 -0.88 -16.73 1.25
C ASP A 183 -0.24 -16.87 -0.15
N LEU A 184 0.43 -18.01 -0.41
CA LEU A 184 0.98 -18.30 -1.74
C LEU A 184 -0.12 -18.54 -2.78
N HIS A 185 -1.18 -19.27 -2.44
CA HIS A 185 -2.34 -19.49 -3.30
C HIS A 185 -3.08 -18.17 -3.59
N GLN A 186 -3.23 -17.29 -2.59
CA GLN A 186 -3.83 -15.98 -2.80
C GLN A 186 -3.02 -15.13 -3.81
N LYS A 187 -1.68 -15.14 -3.68
CA LYS A 187 -0.80 -14.45 -4.64
C LYS A 187 -0.93 -15.00 -6.03
N GLN A 188 -0.92 -16.33 -6.19
CA GLN A 188 -1.07 -16.96 -7.49
C GLN A 188 -2.43 -16.63 -8.12
N ALA A 189 -3.53 -16.75 -7.38
CA ALA A 189 -4.86 -16.42 -7.87
C ALA A 189 -4.97 -14.94 -8.27
N LEU A 190 -4.33 -14.05 -7.51
CA LEU A 190 -4.30 -12.64 -7.82
C LEU A 190 -3.55 -12.35 -9.13
N ILE A 191 -2.39 -13.00 -9.33
CA ILE A 191 -1.62 -12.91 -10.57
C ILE A 191 -2.48 -13.37 -11.76
N GLU A 192 -3.17 -14.50 -11.65
CA GLU A 192 -4.02 -15.05 -12.71
C GLU A 192 -5.15 -14.08 -13.08
N VAL A 193 -5.78 -13.45 -12.08
CA VAL A 193 -6.84 -12.45 -12.32
C VAL A 193 -6.30 -11.20 -12.99
N LEU A 194 -5.16 -10.68 -12.54
CA LEU A 194 -4.59 -9.44 -13.05
C LEU A 194 -4.01 -9.61 -14.47
N LEU A 195 -3.31 -10.71 -14.73
CA LEU A 195 -2.73 -11.00 -16.05
C LEU A 195 -3.78 -11.35 -17.12
N ALA A 196 -5.07 -11.42 -16.78
CA ALA A 196 -6.14 -11.53 -17.77
C ALA A 196 -6.36 -10.24 -18.57
N TYR A 197 -5.73 -9.13 -18.19
CA TYR A 197 -5.85 -7.82 -18.83
C TYR A 197 -4.59 -7.48 -19.63
N ASP A 198 -4.75 -7.04 -20.88
CA ASP A 198 -3.64 -6.77 -21.80
C ASP A 198 -2.73 -5.62 -21.36
N ASN A 199 -3.27 -4.67 -20.59
CA ASN A 199 -2.56 -3.51 -20.05
C ASN A 199 -1.94 -3.75 -18.66
N VAL A 200 -1.88 -4.99 -18.20
CA VAL A 200 -1.27 -5.39 -16.92
C VAL A 200 0.01 -6.19 -17.15
N GLN A 201 1.00 -5.93 -16.30
CA GLN A 201 2.29 -6.63 -16.25
C GLN A 201 2.69 -6.97 -14.81
#